data_cfa779ba5489e67473642f4cf463eaa4
#
_entry.id   cfa779ba5489e67473642f4cf463eaa4
#
_cell.length_a   1.000
_cell.length_b   1.000
_cell.length_c   1.000
_cell.angle_alpha   90.00
_cell.angle_beta   90.00
_cell.angle_gamma   90.00
#
_symmetry.space_group_name_H-M   'P 1'
#
loop_
_entity.id
_entity.type
_entity.pdbx_description
1 polymer ?
#
loop_
_entity_poly.entity_id
_entity_poly.type
_entity_poly.pdbx_seq_one_letter_code
_entity_poly.pdbx_strand_id
1 'polypeptide(L)'
;MQVPKFFFFNLSMLIIGLTTVCKCKDCSKPPKTITVSQSGNANFKTVQSAIDSVPSGNSQWVHIQISPGVYREKVLIERDKPCIYLKGGGGGSTSIEWNDHGNAHFTATFNIKASNIVAKGIAFKNTYNTVDTGKVLQAVAARVHEDKIAFYDCEFIGVQDTLFDSYGRHYYKGCYIQGGVDFIFGSAQSMFEGSTLFFSMGLGPKVDGVFTASEREEDDNSGYVFKNCNITGTGGKAILGRSLNAYGRVIVANSVLSDVVRPEGWESLHHNVSKITFVEEGNAGPGANTWHRVPWTKHLSGSGLHQFLDMSYIDKEGWIANIPSL
;
A
#
# COMPACT_ATOMS: atom_id res chain seq x y z
N MET A 1 -65.58 -16.56 -33.61
CA MET A 1 -65.14 -16.50 -32.23
C MET A 1 -63.72 -15.89 -32.23
N GLN A 2 -63.62 -14.59 -31.98
CA GLN A 2 -62.38 -13.83 -32.03
C GLN A 2 -61.82 -13.78 -30.61
N VAL A 3 -60.54 -14.15 -30.45
CA VAL A 3 -59.78 -14.08 -29.19
C VAL A 3 -59.07 -12.71 -29.12
N PRO A 4 -59.19 -11.93 -28.04
CA PRO A 4 -58.49 -10.64 -27.93
C PRO A 4 -57.03 -10.79 -27.60
N LYS A 5 -56.16 -10.04 -28.30
CA LYS A 5 -54.74 -9.89 -28.04
C LYS A 5 -54.54 -8.95 -26.85
N PHE A 6 -53.98 -9.47 -25.76
CA PHE A 6 -53.46 -8.64 -24.65
C PHE A 6 -52.09 -8.07 -25.01
N PHE A 7 -52.00 -6.75 -25.08
CA PHE A 7 -50.72 -6.03 -25.13
C PHE A 7 -50.17 -5.90 -23.71
N PHE A 8 -49.02 -6.55 -23.45
CA PHE A 8 -48.24 -6.27 -22.24
C PHE A 8 -47.35 -5.06 -22.49
N PHE A 9 -47.64 -3.94 -21.82
CA PHE A 9 -46.71 -2.81 -21.71
C PHE A 9 -45.64 -3.15 -20.69
N ASN A 10 -44.40 -3.38 -21.15
CA ASN A 10 -43.24 -3.47 -20.29
C ASN A 10 -42.79 -2.04 -19.91
N LEU A 11 -43.10 -1.62 -18.69
CA LEU A 11 -42.63 -0.37 -18.12
C LEU A 11 -41.22 -0.63 -17.53
N SER A 12 -40.17 -0.45 -18.33
CA SER A 12 -38.80 -0.48 -17.88
C SER A 12 -38.54 0.78 -17.05
N MET A 13 -38.56 0.67 -15.72
CA MET A 13 -38.09 1.70 -14.83
C MET A 13 -36.58 1.81 -14.95
N LEU A 14 -36.09 2.84 -15.63
CA LEU A 14 -34.68 3.23 -15.66
C LEU A 14 -34.32 3.84 -14.29
N ILE A 15 -33.78 3.05 -13.37
CA ILE A 15 -33.22 3.54 -12.13
C ILE A 15 -31.89 4.19 -12.48
N ILE A 16 -31.90 5.51 -12.70
CA ILE A 16 -30.69 6.31 -12.76
C ILE A 16 -30.15 6.40 -11.32
N GLY A 17 -29.25 5.48 -10.97
CA GLY A 17 -28.48 5.59 -9.76
C GLY A 17 -27.58 6.82 -9.84
N LEU A 18 -27.98 7.92 -9.19
CA LEU A 18 -27.06 9.02 -8.90
C LEU A 18 -25.99 8.48 -7.97
N THR A 19 -24.88 8.02 -8.54
CA THR A 19 -23.63 7.90 -7.78
C THR A 19 -23.16 9.31 -7.48
N THR A 20 -23.50 9.80 -6.31
CA THR A 20 -22.90 11.00 -5.74
C THR A 20 -21.41 10.68 -5.56
N VAL A 21 -20.58 11.08 -6.53
CA VAL A 21 -19.14 11.15 -6.36
C VAL A 21 -18.92 12.14 -5.23
N CYS A 22 -18.70 11.62 -4.04
CA CYS A 22 -18.29 12.43 -2.89
C CYS A 22 -16.96 13.06 -3.26
N LYS A 23 -16.95 14.32 -3.75
CA LYS A 23 -15.73 15.11 -3.86
C LYS A 23 -15.20 15.24 -2.43
N CYS A 24 -14.17 14.46 -2.11
CA CYS A 24 -13.47 14.62 -0.84
C CYS A 24 -13.05 16.08 -0.73
N LYS A 25 -13.68 16.83 0.18
CA LYS A 25 -13.29 18.19 0.51
C LYS A 25 -11.85 18.16 1.03
N ASP A 26 -11.06 19.13 0.61
CA ASP A 26 -9.73 19.32 1.19
C ASP A 26 -9.87 19.58 2.70
N CYS A 27 -8.97 18.96 3.47
CA CYS A 27 -9.00 19.08 4.92
C CYS A 27 -8.58 20.50 5.34
N SER A 28 -9.34 21.15 6.20
CA SER A 28 -9.04 22.50 6.67
C SER A 28 -7.86 22.53 7.65
N LYS A 29 -7.16 23.66 7.69
CA LYS A 29 -6.06 23.98 8.62
C LYS A 29 -6.47 25.14 9.53
N PRO A 30 -5.86 25.35 10.72
CA PRO A 30 -4.81 24.51 11.32
C PRO A 30 -5.33 23.18 11.85
N PRO A 31 -4.46 22.19 12.06
CA PRO A 31 -4.86 20.90 12.63
C PRO A 31 -5.21 21.02 14.11
N LYS A 32 -6.21 20.25 14.55
CA LYS A 32 -6.44 19.97 15.98
C LYS A 32 -5.46 18.89 16.42
N THR A 33 -4.72 19.10 17.49
CA THR A 33 -3.77 18.11 18.03
C THR A 33 -4.36 17.36 19.20
N ILE A 34 -4.23 16.04 19.20
CA ILE A 34 -4.50 15.12 20.31
C ILE A 34 -3.30 14.22 20.54
N THR A 35 -3.14 13.72 21.74
CA THR A 35 -1.97 12.94 22.16
C THR A 35 -2.34 11.54 22.61
N VAL A 36 -1.46 10.58 22.30
CA VAL A 36 -1.57 9.19 22.73
C VAL A 36 -0.30 8.80 23.50
N SER A 37 -0.45 8.23 24.68
CA SER A 37 0.64 7.66 25.47
C SER A 37 0.12 6.55 26.38
N GLN A 38 0.82 5.44 26.42
CA GLN A 38 0.52 4.32 27.32
C GLN A 38 0.82 4.70 28.79
N SER A 39 1.78 5.60 29.00
CA SER A 39 2.19 6.13 30.30
C SER A 39 2.10 7.67 30.27
N GLY A 40 1.65 8.28 31.39
CA GLY A 40 1.65 9.73 31.54
C GLY A 40 0.34 10.42 31.16
N ASN A 41 0.40 11.74 31.09
CA ASN A 41 -0.75 12.63 30.82
C ASN A 41 -0.93 12.83 29.32
N ALA A 42 -1.70 11.97 28.67
CA ALA A 42 -2.11 12.13 27.28
C ALA A 42 -3.65 12.10 27.17
N ASN A 43 -4.20 12.55 26.07
CA ASN A 43 -5.64 12.52 25.83
C ASN A 43 -6.16 11.07 25.78
N PHE A 44 -5.36 10.16 25.23
CA PHE A 44 -5.72 8.75 25.05
C PHE A 44 -4.55 7.82 25.40
N LYS A 45 -4.87 6.57 25.78
CA LYS A 45 -3.86 5.52 26.04
C LYS A 45 -3.65 4.58 24.87
N THR A 46 -4.60 4.51 23.94
CA THR A 46 -4.55 3.65 22.74
C THR A 46 -4.70 4.49 21.47
N VAL A 47 -4.12 4.00 20.38
CA VAL A 47 -4.23 4.66 19.06
C VAL A 47 -5.67 4.59 18.56
N GLN A 48 -6.33 3.43 18.75
CA GLN A 48 -7.72 3.26 18.31
C GLN A 48 -8.65 4.25 19.01
N SER A 49 -8.54 4.44 20.32
CA SER A 49 -9.41 5.38 21.04
C SER A 49 -9.21 6.83 20.59
N ALA A 50 -7.99 7.21 20.20
CA ALA A 50 -7.73 8.52 19.63
C ALA A 50 -8.41 8.68 18.25
N ILE A 51 -8.34 7.67 17.39
CA ILE A 51 -9.01 7.64 16.09
C ILE A 51 -10.54 7.68 16.28
N ASP A 52 -11.08 6.91 17.24
CA ASP A 52 -12.51 6.87 17.53
C ASP A 52 -13.07 8.22 17.97
N SER A 53 -12.24 9.05 18.62
CA SER A 53 -12.60 10.41 19.04
C SER A 53 -12.73 11.42 17.89
N VAL A 54 -12.23 11.08 16.70
CA VAL A 54 -12.41 11.92 15.51
C VAL A 54 -13.86 11.83 15.06
N PRO A 55 -14.56 12.98 14.85
CA PRO A 55 -15.95 12.95 14.43
C PRO A 55 -16.16 12.27 13.07
N SER A 56 -17.31 11.64 12.89
CA SER A 56 -17.79 11.18 11.58
C SER A 56 -17.94 12.38 10.64
N GLY A 57 -17.52 12.23 9.40
CA GLY A 57 -17.54 13.32 8.41
C GLY A 57 -16.56 14.46 8.69
N ASN A 58 -15.50 14.19 9.46
CA ASN A 58 -14.46 15.16 9.78
C ASN A 58 -13.92 15.86 8.50
N SER A 59 -13.72 17.17 8.58
CA SER A 59 -13.19 17.99 7.48
C SER A 59 -12.03 18.91 7.91
N GLN A 60 -11.52 18.71 9.11
CA GLN A 60 -10.34 19.40 9.65
C GLN A 60 -9.24 18.39 9.95
N TRP A 61 -7.99 18.71 9.63
CA TRP A 61 -6.88 17.85 10.03
C TRP A 61 -6.85 17.62 11.54
N VAL A 62 -6.81 16.36 11.93
CA VAL A 62 -6.57 15.93 13.32
C VAL A 62 -5.19 15.31 13.39
N HIS A 63 -4.29 15.98 14.10
CA HIS A 63 -2.93 15.51 14.35
C HIS A 63 -2.92 14.64 15.59
N ILE A 64 -2.75 13.35 15.43
CA ILE A 64 -2.62 12.37 16.52
C ILE A 64 -1.14 12.11 16.78
N GLN A 65 -0.62 12.72 17.84
CA GLN A 65 0.76 12.56 18.25
C GLN A 65 0.91 11.37 19.19
N ILE A 66 1.65 10.34 18.75
CA ILE A 66 1.78 9.06 19.45
C ILE A 66 3.17 8.99 20.08
N SER A 67 3.22 8.91 21.40
CA SER A 67 4.47 8.74 22.16
C SER A 67 5.18 7.42 21.81
N PRO A 68 6.50 7.34 21.96
CA PRO A 68 7.24 6.09 21.83
C PRO A 68 6.64 4.98 22.69
N GLY A 69 6.58 3.76 22.13
CA GLY A 69 6.04 2.58 22.77
C GLY A 69 5.54 1.52 21.79
N VAL A 70 5.23 0.35 22.31
CA VAL A 70 4.65 -0.76 21.57
C VAL A 70 3.15 -0.82 21.83
N TYR A 71 2.34 -0.43 20.87
CA TYR A 71 0.88 -0.43 20.93
C TYR A 71 0.37 -1.75 20.35
N ARG A 72 -0.01 -2.68 21.24
CA ARG A 72 -0.55 -3.99 20.85
C ARG A 72 -2.04 -3.87 20.62
N GLU A 73 -2.41 -3.41 19.45
CA GLU A 73 -3.79 -3.18 19.07
C GLU A 73 -3.99 -3.35 17.56
N LYS A 74 -5.18 -3.77 17.17
CA LYS A 74 -5.63 -3.80 15.79
C LYS A 74 -6.35 -2.49 15.51
N VAL A 75 -5.78 -1.67 14.63
CA VAL A 75 -6.23 -0.30 14.39
C VAL A 75 -7.00 -0.21 13.08
N LEU A 76 -8.17 0.41 13.14
CA LEU A 76 -9.04 0.66 12.00
C LEU A 76 -9.41 2.15 11.90
N ILE A 77 -9.17 2.74 10.74
CA ILE A 77 -9.70 4.06 10.38
C ILE A 77 -10.89 3.84 9.44
N GLU A 78 -12.09 4.03 9.97
CA GLU A 78 -13.32 3.85 9.20
C GLU A 78 -13.51 4.95 8.16
N ARG A 79 -14.27 4.66 7.10
CA ARG A 79 -14.47 5.50 5.91
C ARG A 79 -14.95 6.91 6.21
N ASP A 80 -15.68 7.07 7.27
CA ASP A 80 -16.26 8.34 7.72
C ASP A 80 -15.32 9.21 8.57
N LYS A 81 -14.05 8.80 8.75
CA LYS A 81 -13.03 9.50 9.54
C LYS A 81 -11.84 9.97 8.70
N PRO A 82 -12.04 10.86 7.71
CA PRO A 82 -10.95 11.41 6.92
C PRO A 82 -10.15 12.48 7.70
N CYS A 83 -9.06 12.97 7.09
CA CYS A 83 -8.26 14.07 7.58
C CYS A 83 -7.52 13.75 8.90
N ILE A 84 -6.89 12.59 8.98
CA ILE A 84 -6.09 12.18 10.15
C ILE A 84 -4.60 12.16 9.78
N TYR A 85 -3.79 12.80 10.63
CA TYR A 85 -2.34 12.71 10.59
C TYR A 85 -1.81 12.04 11.85
N LEU A 86 -1.28 10.83 11.70
CA LEU A 86 -0.65 10.04 12.77
C LEU A 86 0.86 10.31 12.78
N LYS A 87 1.43 10.73 13.91
CA LYS A 87 2.85 10.98 14.05
C LYS A 87 3.44 10.21 15.24
N GLY A 88 4.37 9.33 14.96
CA GLY A 88 5.18 8.60 15.93
C GLY A 88 6.54 9.24 16.17
N GLY A 89 7.38 8.55 16.93
CA GLY A 89 8.73 8.99 17.29
C GLY A 89 9.82 8.71 16.24
N GLY A 90 9.51 7.95 15.19
CA GLY A 90 10.48 7.52 14.18
C GLY A 90 11.41 6.38 14.64
N GLY A 91 12.16 5.83 13.68
CA GLY A 91 13.18 4.80 13.93
C GLY A 91 12.68 3.58 14.71
N GLY A 92 11.43 3.14 14.45
CA GLY A 92 10.83 1.99 15.14
C GLY A 92 10.50 2.24 16.63
N SER A 93 10.71 3.46 17.15
CA SER A 93 10.41 3.77 18.56
C SER A 93 8.92 3.77 18.90
N THR A 94 8.06 3.98 17.91
CA THR A 94 6.60 3.86 17.99
C THR A 94 6.15 2.74 17.09
N SER A 95 5.57 1.68 17.64
CA SER A 95 5.05 0.57 16.82
C SER A 95 3.60 0.23 17.17
N ILE A 96 2.84 -0.15 16.15
CA ILE A 96 1.50 -0.74 16.26
C ILE A 96 1.64 -2.18 15.81
N GLU A 97 1.31 -3.14 16.67
CA GLU A 97 1.60 -4.56 16.47
C GLU A 97 0.38 -5.43 16.72
N TRP A 98 0.15 -6.40 15.85
CA TRP A 98 -0.85 -7.45 16.03
C TRP A 98 -0.39 -8.75 15.38
N ASN A 99 -1.17 -9.82 15.48
CA ASN A 99 -0.77 -11.15 15.01
C ASN A 99 -1.90 -11.96 14.34
N ASP A 100 -2.93 -11.31 13.83
CA ASP A 100 -3.95 -11.99 13.05
C ASP A 100 -3.36 -12.55 11.74
N HIS A 101 -3.87 -13.68 11.29
CA HIS A 101 -3.41 -14.36 10.09
C HIS A 101 -4.57 -15.07 9.37
N GLY A 102 -4.35 -15.49 8.12
CA GLY A 102 -5.33 -16.11 7.25
C GLY A 102 -5.76 -15.18 6.12
N ASN A 103 -7.05 -14.87 6.00
CA ASN A 103 -7.52 -14.05 4.88
C ASN A 103 -7.01 -12.59 4.98
N ALA A 104 -6.25 -12.15 3.99
CA ALA A 104 -5.59 -10.84 3.95
C ALA A 104 -6.57 -9.64 4.12
N HIS A 105 -7.83 -9.79 3.73
CA HIS A 105 -8.82 -8.73 3.89
C HIS A 105 -9.18 -8.42 5.34
N PHE A 106 -8.92 -9.35 6.27
CA PHE A 106 -9.34 -9.26 7.67
C PHE A 106 -8.19 -9.28 8.68
N THR A 107 -6.96 -9.55 8.26
CA THR A 107 -5.82 -9.78 9.17
C THR A 107 -4.98 -8.54 9.45
N ALA A 108 -5.25 -7.42 8.78
CA ALA A 108 -4.42 -6.22 8.89
C ALA A 108 -4.33 -5.69 10.32
N THR A 109 -3.10 -5.48 10.79
CA THR A 109 -2.81 -4.79 12.05
C THR A 109 -3.29 -3.34 11.99
N PHE A 110 -3.03 -2.65 10.88
CA PHE A 110 -3.46 -1.29 10.61
C PHE A 110 -4.28 -1.25 9.32
N ASN A 111 -5.54 -0.84 9.39
CA ASN A 111 -6.45 -0.84 8.25
C ASN A 111 -7.04 0.55 8.01
N ILE A 112 -6.82 1.11 6.82
CA ILE A 112 -7.32 2.42 6.42
C ILE A 112 -8.42 2.24 5.38
N LYS A 113 -9.59 2.81 5.69
CA LYS A 113 -10.74 2.90 4.79
C LYS A 113 -11.17 4.36 4.55
N ALA A 114 -10.42 5.34 5.04
CA ALA A 114 -10.72 6.76 4.89
C ALA A 114 -9.68 7.46 4.04
N SER A 115 -10.09 8.49 3.30
CA SER A 115 -9.21 9.33 2.50
C SER A 115 -8.53 10.43 3.33
N ASN A 116 -7.48 11.05 2.76
CA ASN A 116 -6.69 12.10 3.41
C ASN A 116 -6.09 11.63 4.73
N ILE A 117 -5.37 10.53 4.71
CA ILE A 117 -4.65 9.99 5.86
C ILE A 117 -3.14 10.15 5.65
N VAL A 118 -2.47 10.59 6.70
CA VAL A 118 -1.00 10.68 6.72
C VAL A 118 -0.48 9.93 7.93
N ALA A 119 0.58 9.17 7.76
CA ALA A 119 1.34 8.60 8.86
C ALA A 119 2.83 8.95 8.73
N LYS A 120 3.49 9.27 9.84
CA LYS A 120 4.92 9.55 9.87
C LYS A 120 5.60 8.89 11.07
N GLY A 121 6.72 8.22 10.80
CA GLY A 121 7.60 7.68 11.83
C GLY A 121 6.96 6.62 12.74
N ILE A 122 6.14 5.74 12.16
CA ILE A 122 5.44 4.65 12.86
C ILE A 122 5.82 3.32 12.20
N ALA A 123 6.07 2.31 13.02
CA ALA A 123 6.22 0.94 12.55
C ALA A 123 4.88 0.18 12.69
N PHE A 124 4.39 -0.34 11.57
CA PHE A 124 3.22 -1.22 11.50
C PHE A 124 3.73 -2.66 11.34
N LYS A 125 3.38 -3.53 12.29
CA LYS A 125 3.92 -4.89 12.31
C LYS A 125 2.83 -5.93 12.44
N ASN A 126 2.90 -6.96 11.60
CA ASN A 126 2.22 -8.21 11.90
C ASN A 126 3.25 -9.24 12.37
N THR A 127 3.09 -9.69 13.59
CA THR A 127 4.08 -10.54 14.28
C THR A 127 3.81 -12.04 14.13
N TYR A 128 2.78 -12.46 13.40
CA TYR A 128 2.41 -13.88 13.28
C TYR A 128 3.55 -14.73 12.72
N ASN A 129 4.10 -14.36 11.57
CA ASN A 129 5.17 -15.10 10.90
C ASN A 129 6.56 -14.85 11.50
N THR A 130 6.66 -14.13 12.62
CA THR A 130 7.94 -13.92 13.33
C THR A 130 8.30 -15.04 14.28
N VAL A 131 7.39 -15.98 14.51
CA VAL A 131 7.62 -17.21 15.26
C VAL A 131 7.71 -18.38 14.29
N ASP A 132 8.58 -19.34 14.57
CA ASP A 132 8.72 -20.54 13.73
C ASP A 132 7.54 -21.47 13.97
N THR A 133 6.58 -21.42 13.06
CA THR A 133 5.43 -22.34 13.00
C THR A 133 5.60 -23.43 11.94
N GLY A 134 6.73 -23.45 11.22
CA GLY A 134 6.96 -24.29 10.04
C GLY A 134 6.11 -23.92 8.83
N LYS A 135 5.29 -22.86 8.93
CA LYS A 135 4.39 -22.37 7.85
C LYS A 135 4.44 -20.85 7.79
N VAL A 136 4.37 -20.33 6.58
CA VAL A 136 4.15 -18.91 6.33
C VAL A 136 2.72 -18.76 5.85
N LEU A 137 1.95 -17.87 6.48
CA LEU A 137 0.56 -17.57 6.15
C LEU A 137 0.38 -16.08 5.89
N GLN A 138 -0.67 -15.71 5.17
CA GLN A 138 -1.06 -14.33 4.97
C GLN A 138 -1.27 -13.63 6.32
N ALA A 139 -0.54 -12.54 6.55
CA ALA A 139 -0.53 -11.83 7.83
C ALA A 139 -0.17 -10.35 7.59
N VAL A 140 -1.19 -9.55 7.31
CA VAL A 140 -1.06 -8.18 6.82
C VAL A 140 -0.65 -7.23 7.95
N ALA A 141 0.42 -6.48 7.77
CA ALA A 141 0.82 -5.40 8.68
C ALA A 141 -0.01 -4.14 8.46
N ALA A 142 -0.23 -3.75 7.20
CA ALA A 142 -1.09 -2.62 6.86
C ALA A 142 -1.91 -2.90 5.61
N ARG A 143 -3.21 -2.52 5.66
CA ARG A 143 -4.09 -2.47 4.50
C ARG A 143 -4.49 -1.02 4.22
N VAL A 144 -4.28 -0.57 2.99
CA VAL A 144 -4.54 0.79 2.55
C VAL A 144 -5.59 0.74 1.44
N HIS A 145 -6.80 1.26 1.73
CA HIS A 145 -7.96 1.08 0.86
C HIS A 145 -8.82 2.35 0.79
N GLU A 146 -8.22 3.44 0.36
CA GLU A 146 -8.91 4.70 0.03
C GLU A 146 -7.89 5.68 -0.58
N ASP A 147 -8.35 6.82 -1.06
CA ASP A 147 -7.58 7.78 -1.85
C ASP A 147 -6.81 8.82 -0.99
N LYS A 148 -5.69 9.35 -1.51
CA LYS A 148 -4.88 10.42 -0.90
C LYS A 148 -4.28 10.03 0.46
N ILE A 149 -3.53 8.93 0.46
CA ILE A 149 -2.87 8.44 1.67
C ILE A 149 -1.35 8.54 1.50
N ALA A 150 -0.67 9.06 2.52
CA ALA A 150 0.78 9.22 2.49
C ALA A 150 1.46 8.68 3.76
N PHE A 151 2.58 8.00 3.55
CA PHE A 151 3.45 7.49 4.60
C PHE A 151 4.85 8.09 4.46
N TYR A 152 5.37 8.62 5.55
CA TYR A 152 6.71 9.21 5.62
C TYR A 152 7.51 8.51 6.71
N ASP A 153 8.70 8.04 6.38
CA ASP A 153 9.61 7.42 7.34
C ASP A 153 8.94 6.33 8.21
N CYS A 154 7.99 5.58 7.62
CA CYS A 154 7.25 4.49 8.26
C CYS A 154 7.90 3.14 7.98
N GLU A 155 7.62 2.18 8.86
CA GLU A 155 8.05 0.80 8.68
C GLU A 155 6.85 -0.12 8.55
N PHE A 156 6.90 -1.07 7.60
CA PHE A 156 5.91 -2.13 7.41
C PHE A 156 6.64 -3.47 7.55
N ILE A 157 6.31 -4.25 8.57
CA ILE A 157 7.06 -5.44 8.93
C ILE A 157 6.15 -6.65 9.02
N GLY A 158 6.44 -7.64 8.20
CA GLY A 158 5.76 -8.92 8.13
C GLY A 158 6.58 -9.94 7.35
N VAL A 159 5.93 -10.99 6.83
CA VAL A 159 6.56 -11.99 5.94
C VAL A 159 5.71 -12.21 4.70
N GLN A 160 4.53 -12.81 4.80
CA GLN A 160 3.61 -12.95 3.66
C GLN A 160 2.54 -11.87 3.73
N ASP A 161 2.33 -11.18 2.58
CA ASP A 161 1.28 -10.18 2.43
C ASP A 161 1.45 -8.98 3.39
N THR A 162 2.66 -8.46 3.56
CA THR A 162 2.95 -7.42 4.57
C THR A 162 2.16 -6.14 4.35
N LEU A 163 2.19 -5.58 3.14
CA LEU A 163 1.51 -4.35 2.76
C LEU A 163 0.46 -4.62 1.68
N PHE A 164 -0.81 -4.61 2.08
CA PHE A 164 -1.94 -4.66 1.16
C PHE A 164 -2.29 -3.26 0.67
N ASP A 165 -1.65 -2.85 -0.42
CA ASP A 165 -1.83 -1.57 -1.08
C ASP A 165 -2.98 -1.69 -2.10
N SER A 166 -4.22 -1.64 -1.57
CA SER A 166 -5.40 -2.23 -2.18
C SER A 166 -6.07 -1.33 -3.23
N TYR A 167 -6.31 -0.05 -2.92
CA TYR A 167 -7.06 0.86 -3.79
C TYR A 167 -6.79 2.31 -3.45
N GLY A 168 -6.77 3.21 -4.45
CA GLY A 168 -6.57 4.64 -4.30
C GLY A 168 -5.16 5.09 -4.70
N ARG A 169 -4.85 6.37 -4.46
CA ARG A 169 -3.53 6.95 -4.76
C ARG A 169 -2.74 7.12 -3.48
N HIS A 170 -1.52 6.55 -3.48
CA HIS A 170 -0.71 6.50 -2.27
C HIS A 170 0.72 6.96 -2.52
N TYR A 171 1.31 7.56 -1.49
CA TYR A 171 2.69 7.99 -1.49
C TYR A 171 3.45 7.41 -0.30
N TYR A 172 4.55 6.71 -0.56
CA TYR A 172 5.45 6.13 0.43
C TYR A 172 6.84 6.74 0.27
N LYS A 173 7.24 7.61 1.19
CA LYS A 173 8.53 8.29 1.14
C LYS A 173 9.42 7.91 2.30
N GLY A 174 10.64 7.42 1.98
CA GLY A 174 11.62 7.03 3.00
C GLY A 174 11.18 5.86 3.88
N CYS A 175 10.24 5.02 3.39
CA CYS A 175 9.69 3.91 4.16
C CYS A 175 10.59 2.68 4.11
N TYR A 176 10.51 1.85 5.15
CA TYR A 176 11.10 0.52 5.20
C TYR A 176 9.99 -0.53 5.13
N ILE A 177 10.06 -1.41 4.12
CA ILE A 177 9.04 -2.44 3.89
C ILE A 177 9.72 -3.81 3.86
N GLN A 178 9.41 -4.65 4.83
CA GLN A 178 10.00 -5.97 4.99
C GLN A 178 8.97 -7.07 4.77
N GLY A 179 9.37 -8.07 4.01
CA GLY A 179 8.60 -9.30 3.83
C GLY A 179 9.29 -10.31 2.94
N GLY A 180 8.64 -11.44 2.69
CA GLY A 180 9.19 -12.56 1.92
C GLY A 180 8.36 -12.94 0.72
N VAL A 181 7.04 -13.01 0.86
CA VAL A 181 6.14 -13.46 -0.21
C VAL A 181 5.06 -12.42 -0.44
N ASP A 182 4.94 -11.93 -1.68
CA ASP A 182 3.92 -10.94 -2.09
C ASP A 182 3.80 -9.78 -1.12
N PHE A 183 4.93 -9.34 -0.59
CA PHE A 183 4.89 -8.49 0.58
C PHE A 183 4.50 -7.03 0.31
N ILE A 184 4.33 -6.65 -0.97
CA ILE A 184 3.59 -5.46 -1.42
C ILE A 184 2.61 -5.94 -2.49
N PHE A 185 1.31 -5.91 -2.20
CA PHE A 185 0.32 -6.45 -3.14
C PHE A 185 -0.95 -5.59 -3.19
N GLY A 186 -1.77 -5.81 -4.25
CA GLY A 186 -3.00 -5.09 -4.49
C GLY A 186 -3.02 -4.38 -5.83
N SER A 187 -3.91 -3.38 -5.97
CA SER A 187 -4.19 -2.67 -7.23
C SER A 187 -4.20 -1.14 -7.11
N ALA A 188 -3.56 -0.58 -6.08
CA ALA A 188 -3.50 0.87 -5.91
C ALA A 188 -2.60 1.55 -6.95
N GLN A 189 -2.74 2.87 -7.08
CA GLN A 189 -1.86 3.75 -7.85
C GLN A 189 -0.86 4.38 -6.89
N SER A 190 0.34 3.80 -6.79
CA SER A 190 1.26 4.13 -5.71
C SER A 190 2.66 4.48 -6.18
N MET A 191 3.25 5.46 -5.51
CA MET A 191 4.65 5.83 -5.69
C MET A 191 5.42 5.60 -4.39
N PHE A 192 6.47 4.78 -4.49
CA PHE A 192 7.45 4.52 -3.44
C PHE A 192 8.73 5.27 -3.81
N GLU A 193 9.10 6.27 -3.02
CA GLU A 193 10.27 7.11 -3.28
C GLU A 193 11.29 7.03 -2.15
N GLY A 194 12.55 6.74 -2.48
CA GLY A 194 13.63 6.67 -1.52
C GLY A 194 13.42 5.63 -0.42
N SER A 195 12.59 4.61 -0.69
CA SER A 195 12.20 3.59 0.28
C SER A 195 13.10 2.36 0.19
N THR A 196 13.19 1.59 1.28
CA THR A 196 13.90 0.30 1.29
C THR A 196 12.90 -0.85 1.28
N LEU A 197 13.03 -1.73 0.28
CA LEU A 197 12.33 -2.99 0.20
C LEU A 197 13.28 -4.10 0.66
N PHE A 198 12.97 -4.72 1.79
CA PHE A 198 13.84 -5.68 2.43
C PHE A 198 13.25 -7.09 2.40
N PHE A 199 13.83 -7.94 1.58
CA PHE A 199 13.44 -9.34 1.52
C PHE A 199 13.91 -10.10 2.75
N SER A 200 12.97 -10.76 3.44
CA SER A 200 13.25 -11.66 4.55
C SER A 200 12.10 -12.65 4.76
N MET A 201 12.41 -13.93 4.81
CA MET A 201 11.46 -14.98 5.20
C MET A 201 11.30 -15.09 6.73
N GLY A 202 11.92 -14.19 7.50
CA GLY A 202 11.91 -14.28 8.95
C GLY A 202 12.51 -15.61 9.45
N LEU A 203 11.81 -16.28 10.36
CA LEU A 203 12.15 -17.62 10.85
C LEU A 203 11.51 -18.76 10.05
N GLY A 204 10.69 -18.43 9.04
CA GLY A 204 10.02 -19.41 8.20
C GLY A 204 10.95 -20.17 7.25
N PRO A 205 10.39 -21.12 6.48
CA PRO A 205 11.16 -21.89 5.51
C PRO A 205 11.86 -20.96 4.50
N LYS A 206 13.11 -21.23 4.21
CA LYS A 206 13.88 -20.50 3.20
C LYS A 206 13.42 -20.91 1.82
N VAL A 207 12.40 -20.24 1.31
CA VAL A 207 11.89 -20.40 -0.05
C VAL A 207 12.16 -19.12 -0.85
N ASP A 208 12.11 -19.26 -2.17
CA ASP A 208 12.18 -18.10 -3.04
C ASP A 208 10.99 -17.17 -2.80
N GLY A 209 11.28 -15.86 -2.78
CA GLY A 209 10.31 -14.85 -2.44
C GLY A 209 9.82 -14.02 -3.62
N VAL A 210 8.92 -13.10 -3.28
CA VAL A 210 8.31 -12.17 -4.23
C VAL A 210 8.16 -10.80 -3.58
N PHE A 211 8.77 -9.76 -4.16
CA PHE A 211 8.65 -8.40 -3.65
C PHE A 211 7.23 -7.85 -3.86
N THR A 212 6.72 -7.93 -5.10
CA THR A 212 5.42 -7.34 -5.45
C THR A 212 4.47 -8.33 -6.11
N ALA A 213 3.18 -8.21 -5.81
CA ALA A 213 2.12 -8.99 -6.45
C ALA A 213 0.98 -8.07 -6.91
N SER A 214 0.97 -7.73 -8.20
CA SER A 214 0.03 -6.78 -8.77
C SER A 214 -1.32 -7.44 -9.05
N GLU A 215 -2.38 -6.93 -8.39
CA GLU A 215 -3.78 -7.38 -8.57
C GLU A 215 -4.55 -6.52 -9.59
N ARG A 216 -3.87 -5.80 -10.46
CA ARG A 216 -4.49 -4.92 -11.44
C ARG A 216 -5.29 -5.70 -12.48
N GLU A 217 -6.60 -5.52 -12.53
CA GLU A 217 -7.53 -6.25 -13.40
C GLU A 217 -7.84 -5.54 -14.71
N GLU A 218 -7.74 -4.19 -14.74
CA GLU A 218 -8.15 -3.36 -15.87
C GLU A 218 -7.00 -2.47 -16.35
N ASP A 219 -7.10 -1.94 -17.58
CA ASP A 219 -6.13 -0.98 -18.11
C ASP A 219 -6.45 0.46 -17.67
N ASP A 220 -6.34 0.69 -16.38
CA ASP A 220 -6.54 1.98 -15.73
C ASP A 220 -5.21 2.69 -15.39
N ASN A 221 -5.23 3.69 -14.51
CA ASN A 221 -4.04 4.41 -14.08
C ASN A 221 -3.27 3.74 -12.93
N SER A 222 -3.82 2.68 -12.30
CA SER A 222 -3.19 2.01 -11.16
C SER A 222 -1.86 1.32 -11.51
N GLY A 223 -1.12 0.97 -10.48
CA GLY A 223 0.18 0.30 -10.58
C GLY A 223 1.20 0.88 -9.61
N TYR A 224 2.29 0.15 -9.41
CA TYR A 224 3.34 0.51 -8.47
C TYR A 224 4.55 1.12 -9.18
N VAL A 225 5.05 2.23 -8.65
CA VAL A 225 6.27 2.90 -9.10
C VAL A 225 7.24 2.97 -7.94
N PHE A 226 8.39 2.31 -8.07
CA PHE A 226 9.51 2.34 -7.15
C PHE A 226 10.60 3.23 -7.75
N LYS A 227 10.83 4.38 -7.14
CA LYS A 227 11.76 5.41 -7.63
C LYS A 227 12.82 5.70 -6.58
N ASN A 228 14.09 5.61 -6.97
CA ASN A 228 15.24 5.86 -6.07
C ASN A 228 15.22 4.95 -4.82
N CYS A 229 14.73 3.73 -4.96
CA CYS A 229 14.59 2.78 -3.87
C CYS A 229 15.83 1.91 -3.67
N ASN A 230 15.96 1.31 -2.49
CA ASN A 230 16.95 0.27 -2.21
C ASN A 230 16.24 -1.08 -2.08
N ILE A 231 16.48 -2.00 -3.02
CA ILE A 231 15.89 -3.34 -3.05
C ILE A 231 16.96 -4.34 -2.61
N THR A 232 16.81 -4.85 -1.40
CA THR A 232 17.82 -5.67 -0.73
C THR A 232 17.19 -6.76 0.15
N GLY A 233 17.98 -7.54 0.85
CA GLY A 233 17.46 -8.56 1.76
C GLY A 233 18.49 -9.58 2.17
N THR A 234 18.03 -10.60 2.89
CA THR A 234 18.86 -11.69 3.42
C THR A 234 18.15 -13.03 3.35
N GLY A 235 18.97 -14.10 3.36
CA GLY A 235 18.46 -15.46 3.59
C GLY A 235 17.81 -16.15 2.40
N GLY A 236 17.92 -15.60 1.18
CA GLY A 236 17.37 -16.21 -0.03
C GLY A 236 17.38 -15.27 -1.23
N LYS A 237 16.60 -15.59 -2.22
CA LYS A 237 16.42 -14.82 -3.45
C LYS A 237 14.92 -14.54 -3.68
N ALA A 238 14.62 -13.44 -4.38
CA ALA A 238 13.24 -13.08 -4.70
C ALA A 238 13.13 -12.48 -6.10
N ILE A 239 12.00 -12.68 -6.76
CA ILE A 239 11.66 -11.94 -7.98
C ILE A 239 11.10 -10.56 -7.60
N LEU A 240 11.29 -9.58 -8.47
CA LEU A 240 10.78 -8.21 -8.28
C LEU A 240 9.25 -8.17 -8.23
N GLY A 241 8.59 -9.06 -8.98
CA GLY A 241 7.15 -9.14 -8.89
C GLY A 241 6.50 -10.16 -9.81
N ARG A 242 5.21 -10.36 -9.54
CA ARG A 242 4.32 -11.21 -10.33
C ARG A 242 2.97 -10.56 -10.58
N SER A 243 2.30 -10.98 -11.66
CA SER A 243 0.99 -10.46 -12.03
C SER A 243 -0.09 -11.43 -11.56
N LEU A 244 -0.83 -11.06 -10.50
CA LEU A 244 -1.94 -11.88 -10.02
C LEU A 244 -3.17 -11.77 -10.93
N ASN A 245 -3.29 -10.65 -11.67
CA ASN A 245 -4.37 -10.40 -12.63
C ASN A 245 -3.81 -9.95 -13.99
N ALA A 246 -4.71 -9.70 -14.95
CA ALA A 246 -4.36 -9.58 -16.37
C ALA A 246 -3.48 -8.38 -16.74
N TYR A 247 -3.52 -7.28 -15.98
CA TYR A 247 -2.90 -6.00 -16.34
C TYR A 247 -1.82 -5.53 -15.37
N GLY A 248 -1.13 -6.45 -14.68
CA GLY A 248 -0.09 -6.09 -13.71
C GLY A 248 0.82 -4.96 -14.19
N ARG A 249 1.03 -3.95 -13.33
CA ARG A 249 1.95 -2.83 -13.62
C ARG A 249 2.87 -2.58 -12.44
N VAL A 250 4.17 -2.74 -12.67
CA VAL A 250 5.23 -2.41 -11.72
C VAL A 250 6.40 -1.78 -12.47
N ILE A 251 6.84 -0.63 -11.98
CA ILE A 251 7.96 0.12 -12.56
C ILE A 251 9.01 0.30 -11.47
N VAL A 252 10.23 -0.16 -11.72
CA VAL A 252 11.40 0.03 -10.85
C VAL A 252 12.40 0.90 -11.58
N ALA A 253 12.63 2.11 -11.09
CA ALA A 253 13.48 3.08 -11.78
C ALA A 253 14.48 3.76 -10.83
N ASN A 254 15.70 4.00 -11.34
CA ASN A 254 16.76 4.72 -10.65
C ASN A 254 17.07 4.16 -9.25
N SER A 255 16.91 2.86 -9.08
CA SER A 255 16.99 2.15 -7.79
C SER A 255 18.25 1.29 -7.69
N VAL A 256 18.64 0.95 -6.47
CA VAL A 256 19.76 0.04 -6.22
C VAL A 256 19.21 -1.34 -5.90
N LEU A 257 19.58 -2.34 -6.69
CA LEU A 257 19.13 -3.72 -6.55
C LEU A 257 20.30 -4.60 -6.12
N SER A 258 20.21 -5.20 -4.93
CA SER A 258 21.22 -6.15 -4.47
C SER A 258 21.08 -7.50 -5.19
N ASP A 259 22.01 -8.39 -4.94
CA ASP A 259 22.03 -9.74 -5.50
C ASP A 259 20.90 -10.65 -4.98
N VAL A 260 20.04 -10.15 -4.09
CA VAL A 260 18.82 -10.84 -3.64
C VAL A 260 17.81 -10.99 -4.79
N VAL A 261 17.87 -10.12 -5.79
CA VAL A 261 16.97 -10.17 -6.95
C VAL A 261 17.36 -11.34 -7.86
N ARG A 262 16.41 -12.22 -8.12
CA ARG A 262 16.59 -13.37 -9.03
C ARG A 262 16.82 -12.92 -10.46
N PRO A 263 17.63 -13.67 -11.25
CA PRO A 263 17.92 -13.33 -12.63
C PRO A 263 16.69 -13.16 -13.52
N GLU A 264 15.64 -13.97 -13.34
CA GLU A 264 14.39 -13.93 -14.10
C GLU A 264 13.62 -12.64 -13.88
N GLY A 265 13.72 -12.07 -12.69
CA GLY A 265 13.14 -10.82 -12.25
C GLY A 265 11.62 -10.83 -12.03
N TRP A 266 10.86 -11.47 -12.91
CA TRP A 266 9.41 -11.32 -12.98
C TRP A 266 8.69 -12.63 -13.33
N GLU A 267 7.39 -12.69 -12.97
CA GLU A 267 6.51 -13.82 -13.29
C GLU A 267 5.13 -13.34 -13.77
N SER A 268 4.60 -13.96 -14.84
CA SER A 268 3.29 -13.60 -15.41
C SER A 268 2.12 -14.38 -14.84
N LEU A 269 2.37 -15.48 -14.10
CA LEU A 269 1.35 -16.45 -13.64
C LEU A 269 0.38 -16.88 -14.75
N HIS A 270 0.91 -17.11 -15.96
CA HIS A 270 0.17 -17.51 -17.17
C HIS A 270 -0.75 -16.43 -17.78
N HIS A 271 -0.73 -15.19 -17.27
CA HIS A 271 -1.44 -14.09 -17.91
C HIS A 271 -0.80 -13.67 -19.23
N ASN A 272 -1.60 -13.03 -20.08
CA ASN A 272 -1.11 -12.51 -21.37
C ASN A 272 -0.10 -11.39 -21.14
N VAL A 273 1.16 -11.68 -21.40
CA VAL A 273 2.29 -10.77 -21.17
C VAL A 273 2.20 -9.45 -21.95
N SER A 274 1.44 -9.40 -23.06
CA SER A 274 1.25 -8.15 -23.81
C SER A 274 0.51 -7.08 -22.98
N LYS A 275 -0.33 -7.49 -22.02
CA LYS A 275 -1.09 -6.61 -21.13
C LYS A 275 -0.32 -6.21 -19.88
N ILE A 276 0.70 -6.97 -19.50
CA ILE A 276 1.54 -6.71 -18.31
C ILE A 276 2.53 -5.59 -18.64
N THR A 277 2.76 -4.69 -17.68
CA THR A 277 3.72 -3.59 -17.79
C THR A 277 4.71 -3.66 -16.62
N PHE A 278 5.69 -4.57 -16.73
CA PHE A 278 6.81 -4.65 -15.79
C PHE A 278 8.05 -4.06 -16.43
N VAL A 279 8.65 -3.06 -15.75
CA VAL A 279 9.68 -2.18 -16.30
C VAL A 279 10.81 -2.01 -15.30
N GLU A 280 12.03 -2.07 -15.78
CA GLU A 280 13.26 -1.75 -15.04
C GLU A 280 14.06 -0.75 -15.85
N GLU A 281 14.31 0.47 -15.31
CA GLU A 281 15.07 1.51 -16.03
C GLU A 281 16.01 2.28 -15.09
N GLY A 282 17.26 2.45 -15.53
CA GLY A 282 18.25 3.26 -14.81
C GLY A 282 18.68 2.69 -13.44
N ASN A 283 18.43 1.41 -13.19
CA ASN A 283 18.79 0.76 -11.93
C ASN A 283 20.27 0.40 -11.88
N ALA A 284 20.81 0.28 -10.67
CA ALA A 284 22.21 -0.07 -10.39
C ALA A 284 22.30 -1.26 -9.42
N GLY A 285 23.52 -1.80 -9.27
CA GLY A 285 23.81 -2.91 -8.38
C GLY A 285 23.73 -4.28 -9.06
N PRO A 286 24.16 -5.35 -8.35
CA PRO A 286 24.27 -6.69 -8.95
C PRO A 286 22.92 -7.27 -9.38
N GLY A 287 21.83 -6.93 -8.69
CA GLY A 287 20.48 -7.35 -9.05
C GLY A 287 19.87 -6.62 -10.25
N ALA A 288 20.49 -5.53 -10.71
CA ALA A 288 20.02 -4.77 -11.87
C ALA A 288 20.48 -5.33 -13.23
N ASN A 289 21.23 -6.45 -13.23
CA ASN A 289 21.63 -7.11 -14.45
C ASN A 289 20.41 -7.79 -15.11
N THR A 290 19.95 -7.26 -16.23
CA THR A 290 18.76 -7.72 -16.94
C THR A 290 19.04 -8.80 -17.99
N TRP A 291 20.27 -9.30 -18.11
CA TRP A 291 20.68 -10.25 -19.15
C TRP A 291 19.87 -11.57 -19.14
N HIS A 292 19.40 -11.96 -17.97
CA HIS A 292 18.60 -13.19 -17.78
C HIS A 292 17.13 -12.90 -17.39
N ARG A 293 16.67 -11.64 -17.56
CA ARG A 293 15.26 -11.30 -17.34
C ARG A 293 14.35 -12.04 -18.30
N VAL A 294 13.14 -12.29 -17.87
CA VAL A 294 12.10 -12.79 -18.78
C VAL A 294 11.97 -11.88 -20.00
N PRO A 295 11.83 -12.42 -21.22
CA PRO A 295 11.97 -11.62 -22.46
C PRO A 295 10.77 -10.70 -22.72
N TRP A 296 9.72 -10.76 -21.93
CA TRP A 296 8.51 -9.97 -22.12
C TRP A 296 8.46 -8.70 -21.27
N THR A 297 9.50 -8.37 -20.51
CA THR A 297 9.60 -7.08 -19.81
C THR A 297 9.55 -5.94 -20.80
N LYS A 298 8.93 -4.82 -20.41
CA LYS A 298 8.82 -3.65 -21.27
C LYS A 298 9.93 -2.65 -20.98
N HIS A 299 10.37 -1.96 -22.01
CA HIS A 299 11.28 -0.81 -21.92
C HIS A 299 10.48 0.47 -22.11
N LEU A 300 10.61 1.41 -21.19
CA LEU A 300 10.04 2.75 -21.29
C LEU A 300 11.16 3.77 -21.21
N SER A 301 11.09 4.79 -22.06
CA SER A 301 12.09 5.86 -22.08
C SER A 301 11.41 7.21 -22.35
N GLY A 302 12.14 8.31 -22.15
CA GLY A 302 11.64 9.66 -22.42
C GLY A 302 10.31 9.94 -21.71
N SER A 303 9.33 10.48 -22.43
CA SER A 303 8.01 10.82 -21.88
C SER A 303 7.22 9.60 -21.40
N GLY A 304 7.44 8.41 -22.01
CA GLY A 304 6.79 7.17 -21.63
C GLY A 304 7.15 6.71 -20.22
N LEU A 305 8.40 6.91 -19.79
CA LEU A 305 8.84 6.64 -18.43
C LEU A 305 8.52 7.82 -17.49
N HIS A 306 8.76 9.06 -17.96
CA HIS A 306 8.62 10.27 -17.16
C HIS A 306 7.22 10.41 -16.53
N GLN A 307 6.16 10.07 -17.27
CA GLN A 307 4.78 10.12 -16.77
C GLN A 307 4.55 9.31 -15.47
N PHE A 308 5.34 8.25 -15.25
CA PHE A 308 5.27 7.43 -14.04
C PHE A 308 6.18 7.95 -12.93
N LEU A 309 7.31 8.58 -13.28
CA LEU A 309 8.29 9.08 -12.31
C LEU A 309 7.98 10.50 -11.81
N ASP A 310 7.10 11.21 -12.49
CA ASP A 310 6.64 12.53 -12.08
C ASP A 310 5.58 12.41 -10.97
N MET A 311 5.58 13.37 -10.04
CA MET A 311 4.62 13.39 -8.93
C MET A 311 3.17 13.43 -9.42
N SER A 312 2.91 13.98 -10.60
CA SER A 312 1.57 14.01 -11.20
C SER A 312 1.00 12.61 -11.48
N TYR A 313 1.82 11.56 -11.43
CA TYR A 313 1.31 10.18 -11.47
C TYR A 313 0.28 9.92 -10.37
N ILE A 314 0.54 10.41 -9.16
CA ILE A 314 -0.37 10.24 -8.02
C ILE A 314 -1.02 11.54 -7.54
N ASP A 315 -0.52 12.70 -7.96
CA ASP A 315 -0.90 14.00 -7.39
C ASP A 315 -1.15 15.08 -8.46
N LYS A 316 -2.04 14.81 -9.42
CA LYS A 316 -2.39 15.79 -10.46
C LYS A 316 -3.05 17.06 -9.92
N GLU A 317 -3.77 16.96 -8.81
CA GLU A 317 -4.48 18.06 -8.17
C GLU A 317 -3.75 18.71 -6.99
N GLY A 318 -2.51 18.27 -6.66
CA GLY A 318 -1.69 18.88 -5.62
C GLY A 318 -2.12 18.54 -4.19
N TRP A 319 -2.72 17.36 -3.95
CA TRP A 319 -3.16 16.97 -2.62
C TRP A 319 -2.02 16.79 -1.61
N ILE A 320 -0.81 16.43 -2.08
CA ILE A 320 0.37 16.30 -1.20
C ILE A 320 0.77 17.66 -0.61
N ALA A 321 0.65 18.73 -1.39
CA ALA A 321 0.94 20.10 -0.90
C ALA A 321 -0.06 20.56 0.18
N ASN A 322 -1.23 19.95 0.26
CA ASN A 322 -2.26 20.24 1.26
C ASN A 322 -2.08 19.51 2.59
N ILE A 323 -1.14 18.56 2.66
CA ILE A 323 -0.77 17.88 3.92
C ILE A 323 -0.22 18.91 4.91
N PRO A 324 -0.58 18.83 6.21
CA PRO A 324 0.03 19.69 7.24
C PRO A 324 1.54 19.53 7.27
N SER A 325 2.25 20.56 7.69
CA SER A 325 3.73 20.52 7.81
C SER A 325 4.18 19.30 8.62
N LEU A 326 5.04 18.51 8.02
CA LEU A 326 5.52 17.22 8.55
C LEU A 326 6.59 17.39 9.65
#